data_2099ccc9a1b72c2cfbd6448896b72029
#
_entry.id   2099ccc9a1b72c2cfbd6448896b72029
#
_cell.length_a   1.000
_cell.length_b   1.000
_cell.length_c   1.000
_cell.angle_alpha   90.00
_cell.angle_beta   90.00
_cell.angle_gamma   90.00
#
_symmetry.space_group_name_H-M   'P 1'
#
loop_
_entity.id
_entity.type
_entity.pdbx_description
1 polymer ?
#
loop_
_entity_poly.entity_id
_entity_poly.type
_entity_poly.pdbx_seq_one_letter_code
_entity_poly.pdbx_strand_id
1 'polypeptide(L)'
;MRSRIPAAAVALLVSIAAGSHAQSAPVAPCTTPTTACEQWITLGGGPARSMIYTTYRLDRPNRKVTRALIMVHGAGRNADHYFETATAAGFLAGALENTVIIAPRFIAGSDKPEANEVLWPSRGDSWKSGGMSPSNPTLSSFDFADELLRQLADKKRFPNLTRIVVAGHSAGGQFATRYEMASKVYGKLGSVAVSYVVANPSSYAWPAAVRPLPVGDANPVDAYKASLEPNAEKVHANYRYGPFDATKVPNYDRWPAGLEQRTGYTAQMSDEQLKKQLVERPATYLLGQVDVLPLGGFDSSPVAMAQGPTRRARGEAFFKYVDETLGAKHQAIIVPECGHNDRCIFTTNIVFPVIFPD
;
A
#
# COMPACT_ATOMS: atom_id res chain seq x y z
N MET A 1 -61.97 -52.66 57.86
CA MET A 1 -61.34 -52.82 56.51
C MET A 1 -61.17 -51.41 55.90
N ARG A 2 -59.95 -50.88 55.87
CA ARG A 2 -59.64 -49.64 55.25
C ARG A 2 -58.60 -49.94 54.13
N SER A 3 -59.06 -49.76 52.89
CA SER A 3 -58.26 -49.94 51.73
C SER A 3 -57.26 -48.74 51.53
N ARG A 4 -56.04 -49.02 51.43
CA ARG A 4 -54.96 -48.00 51.02
C ARG A 4 -54.70 -48.11 49.52
N ILE A 5 -54.90 -47.01 48.84
CA ILE A 5 -54.53 -46.83 47.46
C ILE A 5 -53.11 -46.33 47.42
N PRO A 6 -52.19 -46.92 46.61
CA PRO A 6 -50.84 -46.40 46.45
C PRO A 6 -50.80 -45.23 45.40
N ALA A 7 -50.16 -44.14 45.77
CA ALA A 7 -49.89 -43.03 44.88
C ALA A 7 -48.72 -43.34 43.92
N ALA A 8 -48.99 -43.36 42.63
CA ALA A 8 -47.95 -43.46 41.62
C ALA A 8 -47.29 -42.10 41.38
N ALA A 9 -45.98 -42.02 41.62
CA ALA A 9 -45.19 -40.84 41.29
C ALA A 9 -44.80 -40.89 39.81
N VAL A 10 -45.29 -39.92 39.04
CA VAL A 10 -44.88 -39.70 37.66
C VAL A 10 -43.62 -38.82 37.67
N ALA A 11 -42.46 -39.39 37.33
CA ALA A 11 -41.22 -38.70 37.12
C ALA A 11 -41.20 -38.06 35.72
N LEU A 12 -41.27 -36.73 35.65
CA LEU A 12 -41.15 -35.97 34.40
C LEU A 12 -39.68 -35.84 34.05
N LEU A 13 -39.17 -36.58 33.08
CA LEU A 13 -37.85 -36.45 32.53
C LEU A 13 -37.82 -35.24 31.56
N VAL A 14 -37.27 -34.12 32.00
CA VAL A 14 -36.97 -32.98 31.16
C VAL A 14 -35.66 -33.25 30.45
N SER A 15 -35.71 -33.59 29.15
CA SER A 15 -34.55 -33.72 28.29
C SER A 15 -34.07 -32.31 27.89
N ILE A 16 -33.02 -31.82 28.52
CA ILE A 16 -32.31 -30.61 28.06
C ILE A 16 -31.47 -31.00 26.85
N ALA A 17 -31.97 -30.67 25.66
CA ALA A 17 -31.16 -30.74 24.43
C ALA A 17 -30.08 -29.65 24.49
N ALA A 18 -28.89 -30.01 24.92
CA ALA A 18 -27.72 -29.17 24.77
C ALA A 18 -27.40 -29.03 23.27
N GLY A 19 -27.85 -27.95 22.66
CA GLY A 19 -27.44 -27.56 21.30
C GLY A 19 -25.93 -27.34 21.29
N SER A 20 -25.18 -28.36 20.87
CA SER A 20 -23.75 -28.21 20.53
C SER A 20 -23.64 -27.25 19.36
N HIS A 21 -23.39 -25.96 19.64
CA HIS A 21 -22.88 -25.05 18.62
C HIS A 21 -21.52 -25.61 18.20
N ALA A 22 -21.48 -26.33 17.10
CA ALA A 22 -20.24 -26.71 16.46
C ALA A 22 -19.50 -25.42 16.09
N GLN A 23 -18.54 -25.06 16.92
CA GLN A 23 -17.66 -23.93 16.67
C GLN A 23 -16.83 -24.34 15.45
N SER A 24 -17.13 -23.75 14.30
CA SER A 24 -16.34 -24.04 13.07
C SER A 24 -14.88 -23.80 13.39
N ALA A 25 -14.03 -24.78 13.02
CA ALA A 25 -12.59 -24.69 13.22
C ALA A 25 -12.08 -23.34 12.66
N PRO A 26 -11.16 -22.67 13.35
CA PRO A 26 -10.63 -21.40 12.89
C PRO A 26 -9.98 -21.60 11.51
N VAL A 27 -10.40 -20.79 10.53
CA VAL A 27 -9.84 -20.79 9.19
C VAL A 27 -8.38 -20.33 9.30
N ALA A 28 -7.44 -21.20 8.88
CA ALA A 28 -6.03 -20.85 8.80
C ALA A 28 -5.79 -19.87 7.62
N PRO A 29 -4.80 -18.96 7.74
CA PRO A 29 -4.44 -18.08 6.64
C PRO A 29 -3.82 -18.86 5.47
N CYS A 30 -4.17 -18.52 4.25
CA CYS A 30 -3.47 -18.98 3.05
C CYS A 30 -2.15 -18.20 2.94
N THR A 31 -1.01 -18.88 2.78
CA THR A 31 0.31 -18.24 2.85
C THR A 31 1.22 -18.51 1.65
N THR A 32 0.82 -19.43 0.78
CA THR A 32 1.57 -19.76 -0.42
C THR A 32 0.80 -19.29 -1.65
N PRO A 33 1.41 -18.53 -2.57
CA PRO A 33 0.71 -17.91 -3.71
C PRO A 33 0.38 -18.94 -4.79
N THR A 34 -0.57 -19.80 -4.46
CA THR A 34 -1.19 -20.78 -5.37
C THR A 34 -2.63 -20.37 -5.65
N THR A 35 -3.30 -21.08 -6.52
CA THR A 35 -4.74 -20.87 -6.82
C THR A 35 -5.63 -20.91 -5.58
N ALA A 36 -5.20 -21.58 -4.50
CA ALA A 36 -5.92 -21.58 -3.23
C ALA A 36 -5.95 -20.20 -2.53
N CYS A 37 -4.91 -19.38 -2.74
CA CYS A 37 -4.83 -18.02 -2.22
C CYS A 37 -5.36 -16.97 -3.19
N GLU A 38 -5.73 -17.34 -4.43
CA GLU A 38 -6.26 -16.40 -5.41
C GLU A 38 -7.72 -16.05 -5.13
N GLN A 39 -8.05 -14.78 -5.32
CA GLN A 39 -9.42 -14.32 -5.34
C GLN A 39 -9.61 -13.26 -6.43
N TRP A 40 -10.72 -13.36 -7.14
CA TRP A 40 -11.12 -12.39 -8.15
C TRP A 40 -12.03 -11.33 -7.54
N ILE A 41 -11.70 -10.08 -7.80
CA ILE A 41 -12.45 -8.91 -7.36
C ILE A 41 -13.18 -8.32 -8.56
N THR A 42 -14.50 -8.30 -8.48
CA THR A 42 -15.36 -7.66 -9.50
C THR A 42 -15.25 -6.15 -9.39
N LEU A 43 -15.13 -5.47 -10.51
CA LEU A 43 -14.95 -4.03 -10.61
C LEU A 43 -16.07 -3.38 -11.42
N GLY A 44 -16.49 -2.17 -11.03
CA GLY A 44 -17.45 -1.37 -11.78
C GLY A 44 -18.83 -1.97 -11.93
N GLY A 45 -19.20 -2.98 -11.12
CA GLY A 45 -20.51 -3.64 -11.16
C GLY A 45 -20.77 -4.50 -12.39
N GLY A 46 -19.77 -4.67 -13.27
CA GLY A 46 -19.85 -5.47 -14.50
C GLY A 46 -19.01 -6.76 -14.44
N PRO A 47 -18.73 -7.39 -15.59
CA PRO A 47 -17.93 -8.61 -15.64
C PRO A 47 -16.42 -8.34 -15.43
N ALA A 48 -15.99 -7.07 -15.44
CA ALA A 48 -14.60 -6.68 -15.24
C ALA A 48 -14.10 -7.13 -13.87
N ARG A 49 -12.91 -7.74 -13.82
CA ARG A 49 -12.34 -8.27 -12.59
C ARG A 49 -10.83 -8.13 -12.57
N SER A 50 -10.25 -8.08 -11.37
CA SER A 50 -8.81 -8.18 -11.16
C SER A 50 -8.50 -9.20 -10.08
N MET A 51 -7.36 -9.87 -10.20
CA MET A 51 -6.93 -10.92 -9.28
C MET A 51 -6.14 -10.33 -8.11
N ILE A 52 -6.32 -10.90 -6.93
CA ILE A 52 -5.49 -10.70 -5.75
C ILE A 52 -5.01 -12.04 -5.19
N TYR A 53 -3.82 -12.07 -4.59
CA TYR A 53 -3.49 -13.06 -3.59
C TYR A 53 -3.97 -12.55 -2.23
N THR A 54 -4.54 -13.43 -1.41
CA THR A 54 -5.06 -13.05 -0.08
C THR A 54 -4.93 -14.18 0.94
N THR A 55 -4.60 -13.81 2.19
CA THR A 55 -4.53 -14.79 3.29
C THR A 55 -5.90 -15.28 3.73
N TYR A 56 -6.92 -14.43 3.62
CA TYR A 56 -8.31 -14.76 3.96
C TYR A 56 -9.25 -14.23 2.88
N ARG A 57 -10.26 -14.97 2.57
CA ARG A 57 -11.25 -14.57 1.57
C ARG A 57 -12.02 -13.33 2.00
N LEU A 58 -12.16 -12.36 1.08
CA LEU A 58 -12.86 -11.10 1.34
C LEU A 58 -14.40 -11.24 1.26
N ASP A 59 -14.90 -12.34 0.73
CA ASP A 59 -16.34 -12.62 0.58
C ASP A 59 -16.93 -13.43 1.74
N ARG A 60 -16.14 -13.74 2.77
CA ARG A 60 -16.58 -14.55 3.93
C ARG A 60 -16.33 -13.81 5.24
N PRO A 61 -17.22 -13.94 6.23
CA PRO A 61 -17.02 -13.36 7.55
C PRO A 61 -15.78 -13.93 8.25
N ASN A 62 -14.96 -13.04 8.84
CA ASN A 62 -13.84 -13.43 9.68
C ASN A 62 -13.73 -12.48 10.88
N ARG A 63 -14.08 -12.98 12.07
CA ARG A 63 -14.05 -12.20 13.33
C ARG A 63 -12.67 -12.11 13.97
N LYS A 64 -11.70 -12.94 13.55
CA LYS A 64 -10.31 -12.89 14.06
C LYS A 64 -9.52 -11.72 13.48
N VAL A 65 -9.88 -11.29 12.29
CA VAL A 65 -9.17 -10.23 11.58
C VAL A 65 -9.44 -8.88 12.23
N THR A 66 -8.38 -8.23 12.67
CA THR A 66 -8.39 -6.90 13.28
C THR A 66 -7.74 -5.84 12.41
N ARG A 67 -6.88 -6.27 11.46
CA ARG A 67 -6.12 -5.40 10.55
C ARG A 67 -6.01 -5.99 9.14
N ALA A 68 -5.66 -5.14 8.19
CA ALA A 68 -5.36 -5.55 6.82
C ALA A 68 -4.10 -4.86 6.29
N LEU A 69 -3.33 -5.59 5.47
CA LEU A 69 -2.19 -5.08 4.74
C LEU A 69 -2.40 -5.32 3.24
N ILE A 70 -2.48 -4.25 2.46
CA ILE A 70 -2.45 -4.30 1.00
C ILE A 70 -1.02 -4.02 0.56
N MET A 71 -0.34 -5.01 -0.01
CA MET A 71 1.05 -4.93 -0.44
C MET A 71 1.13 -4.83 -1.96
N VAL A 72 1.43 -3.65 -2.47
CA VAL A 72 1.52 -3.36 -3.91
C VAL A 72 2.92 -3.69 -4.42
N HIS A 73 2.97 -4.51 -5.47
CA HIS A 73 4.20 -5.01 -6.09
C HIS A 73 5.03 -3.93 -6.80
N GLY A 74 6.30 -4.26 -7.09
CA GLY A 74 7.20 -3.45 -7.91
C GLY A 74 6.87 -3.48 -9.42
N ALA A 75 7.77 -2.93 -10.23
CA ALA A 75 7.60 -2.84 -11.69
C ALA A 75 7.52 -4.22 -12.40
N GLY A 76 8.02 -5.28 -11.76
CA GLY A 76 7.93 -6.66 -12.25
C GLY A 76 6.52 -7.24 -12.28
N ARG A 77 5.56 -6.60 -11.64
CA ARG A 77 4.15 -7.03 -11.55
C ARG A 77 3.97 -8.45 -10.95
N ASN A 78 4.92 -8.85 -10.12
CA ASN A 78 5.03 -10.14 -9.44
C ASN A 78 4.29 -10.11 -8.08
N ALA A 79 2.98 -10.08 -8.13
CA ALA A 79 2.11 -10.03 -6.93
C ALA A 79 2.32 -11.24 -6.02
N ASP A 80 2.60 -12.42 -6.59
CA ASP A 80 2.98 -13.64 -5.90
C ASP A 80 4.17 -13.45 -4.95
N HIS A 81 5.28 -12.92 -5.46
CA HIS A 81 6.49 -12.62 -4.67
C HIS A 81 6.21 -11.63 -3.53
N TYR A 82 5.43 -10.56 -3.81
CA TYR A 82 5.09 -9.57 -2.78
C TYR A 82 4.11 -10.12 -1.74
N PHE A 83 3.26 -11.07 -2.13
CA PHE A 83 2.42 -11.82 -1.19
C PHE A 83 3.28 -12.68 -0.25
N GLU A 84 4.28 -13.39 -0.79
CA GLU A 84 5.24 -14.15 0.02
C GLU A 84 6.05 -13.25 0.97
N THR A 85 6.52 -12.09 0.49
CA THR A 85 7.21 -11.11 1.34
C THR A 85 6.32 -10.64 2.49
N ALA A 86 5.08 -10.27 2.20
CA ALA A 86 4.14 -9.76 3.20
C ALA A 86 3.69 -10.85 4.20
N THR A 87 3.49 -12.08 3.75
CA THR A 87 3.15 -13.20 4.65
C THR A 87 4.33 -13.60 5.53
N ALA A 88 5.57 -13.58 5.01
CA ALA A 88 6.77 -13.77 5.81
C ALA A 88 6.92 -12.68 6.87
N ALA A 89 6.70 -11.41 6.52
CA ALA A 89 6.69 -10.31 7.48
C ALA A 89 5.61 -10.50 8.56
N GLY A 90 4.39 -10.90 8.17
CA GLY A 90 3.29 -11.17 9.09
C GLY A 90 3.59 -12.33 10.05
N PHE A 91 4.26 -13.37 9.58
CA PHE A 91 4.72 -14.47 10.40
C PHE A 91 5.77 -14.00 11.43
N LEU A 92 6.80 -13.29 10.97
CA LEU A 92 7.87 -12.78 11.82
C LEU A 92 7.36 -11.78 12.88
N ALA A 93 6.35 -10.99 12.53
CA ALA A 93 5.70 -10.04 13.44
C ALA A 93 4.68 -10.70 14.39
N GLY A 94 4.38 -11.99 14.26
CA GLY A 94 3.31 -12.66 15.01
C GLY A 94 1.90 -12.14 14.67
N ALA A 95 1.74 -11.47 13.51
CA ALA A 95 0.51 -10.79 13.11
C ALA A 95 -0.30 -11.52 12.03
N LEU A 96 0.19 -12.68 11.56
CA LEU A 96 -0.38 -13.36 10.40
C LEU A 96 -1.83 -13.83 10.62
N GLU A 97 -2.16 -14.32 11.82
CA GLU A 97 -3.48 -14.90 12.10
C GLU A 97 -4.62 -13.88 12.19
N ASN A 98 -4.30 -12.63 12.52
CA ASN A 98 -5.30 -11.56 12.68
C ASN A 98 -5.22 -10.48 11.61
N THR A 99 -4.44 -10.73 10.54
CA THR A 99 -4.25 -9.80 9.43
C THR A 99 -4.74 -10.40 8.11
N VAL A 100 -5.62 -9.69 7.40
CA VAL A 100 -5.81 -9.96 5.97
C VAL A 100 -4.64 -9.32 5.22
N ILE A 101 -3.80 -10.15 4.60
CA ILE A 101 -2.74 -9.69 3.70
C ILE A 101 -3.23 -9.86 2.27
N ILE A 102 -3.11 -8.81 1.47
CA ILE A 102 -3.55 -8.76 0.07
C ILE A 102 -2.40 -8.31 -0.80
N ALA A 103 -2.12 -9.02 -1.89
CA ALA A 103 -1.26 -8.54 -2.96
C ALA A 103 -2.07 -8.43 -4.25
N PRO A 104 -2.48 -7.21 -4.67
CA PRO A 104 -3.21 -7.00 -5.90
C PRO A 104 -2.29 -7.20 -7.12
N ARG A 105 -2.83 -7.80 -8.19
CA ARG A 105 -2.09 -8.01 -9.44
C ARG A 105 -2.47 -6.95 -10.47
N PHE A 106 -1.53 -6.08 -10.82
CA PHE A 106 -1.68 -5.09 -11.89
C PHE A 106 -1.04 -5.58 -13.18
N ILE A 107 -1.75 -6.42 -13.95
CA ILE A 107 -1.26 -6.93 -15.23
C ILE A 107 -1.30 -5.85 -16.32
N ALA A 108 -0.42 -5.97 -17.31
CA ALA A 108 -0.35 -5.10 -18.48
C ALA A 108 -0.51 -5.91 -19.78
N GLY A 109 -0.58 -5.24 -20.92
CA GLY A 109 -0.84 -5.89 -22.22
C GLY A 109 0.22 -6.91 -22.66
N SER A 110 1.40 -6.96 -22.01
CA SER A 110 2.42 -7.99 -22.22
C SER A 110 2.15 -9.29 -21.46
N ASP A 111 1.26 -9.24 -20.46
CA ASP A 111 0.91 -10.39 -19.63
C ASP A 111 -0.25 -11.15 -20.28
N LYS A 112 -0.47 -12.39 -19.88
CA LYS A 112 -1.61 -13.18 -20.36
C LYS A 112 -2.81 -12.96 -19.44
N PRO A 113 -3.82 -12.16 -19.85
CA PRO A 113 -5.00 -11.94 -19.04
C PRO A 113 -5.94 -13.15 -19.06
N GLU A 114 -6.61 -13.38 -17.95
CA GLU A 114 -7.76 -14.25 -17.88
C GLU A 114 -9.00 -13.59 -18.49
N ALA A 115 -10.07 -14.35 -18.70
CA ALA A 115 -11.34 -13.80 -19.21
C ALA A 115 -11.85 -12.69 -18.29
N ASN A 116 -12.17 -11.53 -18.87
CA ASN A 116 -12.64 -10.32 -18.19
C ASN A 116 -11.62 -9.69 -17.19
N GLU A 117 -10.38 -10.13 -17.18
CA GLU A 117 -9.35 -9.49 -16.36
C GLU A 117 -8.97 -8.13 -16.93
N VAL A 118 -8.96 -7.13 -16.06
CA VAL A 118 -8.66 -5.74 -16.44
C VAL A 118 -7.17 -5.59 -16.69
N LEU A 119 -6.82 -5.06 -17.86
CA LEU A 119 -5.45 -4.65 -18.18
C LEU A 119 -5.20 -3.24 -17.67
N TRP A 120 -4.03 -3.04 -17.09
CA TRP A 120 -3.62 -1.75 -16.55
C TRP A 120 -2.52 -1.10 -17.39
N PRO A 121 -2.51 0.23 -17.55
CA PRO A 121 -1.48 0.88 -18.34
C PRO A 121 -0.12 0.79 -17.62
N SER A 122 0.93 0.46 -18.36
CA SER A 122 2.30 0.31 -17.81
C SER A 122 3.21 1.52 -18.11
N ARG A 123 2.76 2.44 -18.97
CA ARG A 123 3.50 3.65 -19.40
C ARG A 123 2.64 4.89 -19.25
N GLY A 124 3.28 6.06 -19.23
CA GLY A 124 2.61 7.35 -19.08
C GLY A 124 1.92 7.47 -17.72
N ASP A 125 0.66 7.91 -17.71
CA ASP A 125 -0.21 7.80 -16.54
C ASP A 125 -0.62 6.33 -16.36
N SER A 126 0.25 5.63 -15.67
CA SER A 126 0.22 4.18 -15.56
C SER A 126 -0.57 3.72 -14.32
N TRP A 127 -0.62 2.40 -14.11
CA TRP A 127 -1.21 1.84 -12.91
C TRP A 127 -0.61 2.42 -11.60
N LYS A 128 0.63 2.93 -11.63
CA LYS A 128 1.29 3.55 -10.49
C LYS A 128 0.73 4.93 -10.13
N SER A 129 -0.11 5.51 -10.95
CA SER A 129 -0.57 6.89 -10.84
C SER A 129 -2.08 7.07 -11.04
N GLY A 130 -2.84 5.98 -11.04
CA GLY A 130 -4.29 6.03 -11.22
C GLY A 130 -4.71 6.13 -12.69
N GLY A 131 -3.85 5.68 -13.62
CA GLY A 131 -4.16 5.66 -15.04
C GLY A 131 -5.36 4.78 -15.36
N MET A 132 -6.14 5.21 -16.36
CA MET A 132 -7.32 4.50 -16.82
C MET A 132 -6.93 3.22 -17.56
N SER A 133 -7.68 2.16 -17.33
CA SER A 133 -7.46 0.87 -17.97
C SER A 133 -7.66 0.95 -19.50
N PRO A 134 -6.74 0.40 -20.30
CA PRO A 134 -6.93 0.30 -21.74
C PRO A 134 -8.01 -0.72 -22.14
N SER A 135 -8.31 -1.70 -21.30
CA SER A 135 -9.39 -2.69 -21.56
C SER A 135 -10.75 -2.27 -20.99
N ASN A 136 -10.77 -1.31 -20.06
CA ASN A 136 -12.00 -0.71 -19.52
C ASN A 136 -11.74 0.75 -19.10
N PRO A 137 -11.95 1.71 -20.01
CA PRO A 137 -11.60 3.12 -19.80
C PRO A 137 -12.45 3.85 -18.75
N THR A 138 -13.41 3.18 -18.11
CA THR A 138 -14.16 3.72 -16.96
C THR A 138 -13.52 3.36 -15.62
N LEU A 139 -12.48 2.50 -15.59
CA LEU A 139 -11.79 2.04 -14.40
C LEU A 139 -10.35 2.52 -14.40
N SER A 140 -9.90 3.03 -13.28
CA SER A 140 -8.51 3.29 -12.98
C SER A 140 -7.93 2.25 -11.99
N SER A 141 -6.61 2.17 -11.93
CA SER A 141 -5.95 1.32 -10.93
C SER A 141 -6.26 1.74 -9.48
N PHE A 142 -6.58 3.02 -9.26
CA PHE A 142 -6.97 3.51 -7.94
C PHE A 142 -8.41 3.13 -7.59
N ASP A 143 -9.32 2.98 -8.58
CA ASP A 143 -10.66 2.43 -8.34
C ASP A 143 -10.59 0.97 -7.85
N PHE A 144 -9.62 0.20 -8.33
CA PHE A 144 -9.37 -1.15 -7.81
C PHE A 144 -8.95 -1.12 -6.34
N ALA A 145 -8.03 -0.22 -5.97
CA ALA A 145 -7.65 -0.06 -4.56
C ALA A 145 -8.83 0.44 -3.69
N ASP A 146 -9.62 1.38 -4.19
CA ASP A 146 -10.84 1.85 -3.51
C ASP A 146 -11.80 0.69 -3.23
N GLU A 147 -11.97 -0.22 -4.19
CA GLU A 147 -12.84 -1.39 -4.01
C GLU A 147 -12.31 -2.35 -2.93
N LEU A 148 -10.99 -2.59 -2.89
CA LEU A 148 -10.38 -3.39 -1.82
C LEU A 148 -10.61 -2.75 -0.45
N LEU A 149 -10.44 -1.44 -0.33
CA LEU A 149 -10.70 -0.72 0.93
C LEU A 149 -12.17 -0.84 1.35
N ARG A 150 -13.13 -0.72 0.41
CA ARG A 150 -14.56 -0.87 0.72
C ARG A 150 -14.90 -2.28 1.20
N GLN A 151 -14.34 -3.31 0.55
CA GLN A 151 -14.58 -4.70 0.96
C GLN A 151 -14.01 -5.01 2.34
N LEU A 152 -12.81 -4.48 2.64
CA LEU A 152 -12.20 -4.63 3.97
C LEU A 152 -12.97 -3.87 5.06
N ALA A 153 -13.56 -2.73 4.74
CA ALA A 153 -14.34 -1.94 5.69
C ALA A 153 -15.77 -2.48 5.94
N ASP A 154 -16.20 -3.50 5.20
CA ASP A 154 -17.50 -4.14 5.41
C ASP A 154 -17.55 -4.89 6.74
N LYS A 155 -18.22 -4.31 7.74
CA LYS A 155 -18.35 -4.87 9.08
C LYS A 155 -19.17 -6.17 9.14
N LYS A 156 -19.91 -6.53 8.09
CA LYS A 156 -20.55 -7.84 7.99
C LYS A 156 -19.52 -8.94 7.75
N ARG A 157 -18.44 -8.61 7.04
CA ARG A 157 -17.33 -9.52 6.72
C ARG A 157 -16.22 -9.46 7.77
N PHE A 158 -15.80 -8.25 8.12
CA PHE A 158 -14.70 -8.01 9.07
C PHE A 158 -15.16 -7.12 10.24
N PRO A 159 -15.98 -7.64 11.17
CA PRO A 159 -16.57 -6.84 12.26
C PRO A 159 -15.52 -6.18 13.15
N ASN A 160 -14.37 -6.81 13.33
CA ASN A 160 -13.32 -6.38 14.25
C ASN A 160 -12.16 -5.65 13.54
N LEU A 161 -12.18 -5.53 12.21
CA LEU A 161 -11.12 -4.83 11.47
C LEU A 161 -11.19 -3.33 11.74
N THR A 162 -10.10 -2.77 12.24
CA THR A 162 -9.98 -1.35 12.61
C THR A 162 -8.91 -0.60 11.84
N ARG A 163 -7.95 -1.32 11.25
CA ARG A 163 -6.78 -0.74 10.57
C ARG A 163 -6.59 -1.35 9.20
N ILE A 164 -6.29 -0.51 8.22
CA ILE A 164 -5.83 -0.92 6.89
C ILE A 164 -4.53 -0.18 6.59
N VAL A 165 -3.51 -0.91 6.20
CA VAL A 165 -2.26 -0.35 5.69
C VAL A 165 -2.18 -0.60 4.20
N VAL A 166 -1.97 0.45 3.41
CA VAL A 166 -1.65 0.36 1.99
C VAL A 166 -0.16 0.56 1.83
N ALA A 167 0.56 -0.50 1.57
CA ALA A 167 2.01 -0.52 1.43
C ALA A 167 2.43 -0.83 0.00
N GLY A 168 3.60 -0.36 -0.40
CA GLY A 168 4.18 -0.75 -1.68
C GLY A 168 5.67 -0.43 -1.75
N HIS A 169 6.39 -1.20 -2.56
CA HIS A 169 7.82 -1.04 -2.78
C HIS A 169 8.11 -0.66 -4.24
N SER A 170 9.13 0.17 -4.47
CA SER A 170 9.53 0.54 -5.82
C SER A 170 8.38 1.19 -6.61
N ALA A 171 7.92 0.58 -7.69
CA ALA A 171 6.72 1.03 -8.42
C ALA A 171 5.45 0.98 -7.56
N GLY A 172 5.34 0.01 -6.63
CA GLY A 172 4.30 -0.02 -5.60
C GLY A 172 4.41 1.13 -4.60
N GLY A 173 5.61 1.55 -4.26
CA GLY A 173 5.85 2.76 -3.46
C GLY A 173 5.40 4.02 -4.20
N GLN A 174 5.63 4.10 -5.51
CA GLN A 174 5.07 5.16 -6.36
C GLN A 174 3.53 5.14 -6.37
N PHE A 175 2.93 3.95 -6.38
CA PHE A 175 1.48 3.79 -6.25
C PHE A 175 1.00 4.30 -4.88
N ALA A 176 1.60 3.82 -3.79
CA ALA A 176 1.16 4.11 -2.44
C ALA A 176 1.17 5.62 -2.14
N THR A 177 2.25 6.35 -2.47
CA THR A 177 2.33 7.79 -2.23
C THR A 177 1.34 8.61 -3.08
N ARG A 178 1.08 8.20 -4.34
CA ARG A 178 0.10 8.89 -5.19
C ARG A 178 -1.34 8.55 -4.80
N TYR A 179 -1.59 7.31 -4.40
CA TYR A 179 -2.90 6.89 -3.91
C TYR A 179 -3.22 7.53 -2.55
N GLU A 180 -2.22 7.71 -1.68
CA GLU A 180 -2.35 8.46 -0.44
C GLU A 180 -2.98 9.83 -0.68
N MET A 181 -2.42 10.64 -1.58
CA MET A 181 -2.95 11.96 -1.86
C MET A 181 -4.25 11.95 -2.68
N ALA A 182 -4.59 10.86 -3.36
CA ALA A 182 -5.70 10.82 -4.32
C ALA A 182 -6.94 10.03 -3.89
N SER A 183 -6.84 9.02 -3.00
CA SER A 183 -7.95 8.12 -2.64
C SER A 183 -9.27 8.86 -2.38
N LYS A 184 -10.34 8.47 -3.08
CA LYS A 184 -11.68 9.05 -2.94
C LYS A 184 -12.49 8.43 -1.81
N VAL A 185 -12.01 7.32 -1.22
CA VAL A 185 -12.70 6.58 -0.15
C VAL A 185 -12.11 6.80 1.24
N TYR A 186 -10.92 7.39 1.34
CA TYR A 186 -10.37 7.78 2.64
C TYR A 186 -11.38 8.64 3.43
N GLY A 187 -11.54 8.32 4.72
CA GLY A 187 -12.54 8.99 5.57
C GLY A 187 -14.00 8.57 5.32
N LYS A 188 -14.27 7.64 4.37
CA LYS A 188 -15.61 7.12 4.07
C LYS A 188 -15.77 5.65 4.46
N LEU A 189 -14.84 5.10 5.23
CA LEU A 189 -14.76 3.68 5.61
C LEU A 189 -15.26 3.44 7.05
N GLY A 190 -16.14 4.30 7.56
CA GLY A 190 -16.65 4.21 8.92
C GLY A 190 -15.54 4.40 9.96
N SER A 191 -15.44 3.45 10.90
CA SER A 191 -14.42 3.49 11.96
C SER A 191 -13.07 2.88 11.57
N VAL A 192 -12.88 2.52 10.30
CA VAL A 192 -11.63 1.90 9.84
C VAL A 192 -10.62 2.99 9.48
N ALA A 193 -9.49 3.00 10.17
CA ALA A 193 -8.38 3.91 9.87
C ALA A 193 -7.50 3.35 8.75
N VAL A 194 -7.02 4.23 7.88
CA VAL A 194 -6.11 3.88 6.78
C VAL A 194 -4.80 4.62 6.95
N SER A 195 -3.68 3.92 6.78
CA SER A 195 -2.35 4.51 6.70
C SER A 195 -1.59 3.99 5.48
N TYR A 196 -0.53 4.69 5.12
CA TYR A 196 0.24 4.40 3.91
C TYR A 196 1.69 4.12 4.26
N VAL A 197 2.29 3.14 3.59
CA VAL A 197 3.71 2.80 3.74
C VAL A 197 4.37 2.82 2.37
N VAL A 198 5.29 3.76 2.20
CA VAL A 198 5.92 4.10 0.94
C VAL A 198 7.37 3.66 0.97
N ALA A 199 7.68 2.51 0.34
CA ALA A 199 9.04 1.95 0.37
C ALA A 199 9.79 2.17 -0.95
N ASN A 200 10.92 2.84 -0.88
CA ASN A 200 11.90 3.02 -1.97
C ASN A 200 11.32 3.38 -3.35
N PRO A 201 10.37 4.31 -3.51
CA PRO A 201 9.86 4.67 -4.83
C PRO A 201 10.95 5.32 -5.69
N SER A 202 10.87 5.12 -7.01
CA SER A 202 11.79 5.78 -7.94
C SER A 202 11.49 7.26 -8.18
N SER A 203 10.28 7.72 -7.85
CA SER A 203 9.87 9.13 -7.93
C SER A 203 8.61 9.38 -7.11
N TYR A 204 8.40 10.64 -6.75
CA TYR A 204 7.25 11.14 -5.99
C TYR A 204 6.43 12.10 -6.85
N ALA A 205 5.15 12.29 -6.52
CA ALA A 205 4.35 13.39 -7.03
C ALA A 205 4.56 14.62 -6.12
N TRP A 206 5.36 15.55 -6.56
CA TRP A 206 5.65 16.76 -5.79
C TRP A 206 4.42 17.67 -5.72
N PRO A 207 4.04 18.13 -4.53
CA PRO A 207 2.83 18.93 -4.35
C PRO A 207 2.99 20.40 -4.76
N ALA A 208 4.17 20.80 -5.23
CA ALA A 208 4.47 22.14 -5.72
C ALA A 208 5.56 22.09 -6.80
N ALA A 209 5.64 23.17 -7.60
CA ALA A 209 6.63 23.32 -8.66
C ALA A 209 8.03 23.67 -8.11
N VAL A 210 8.43 23.00 -7.03
CA VAL A 210 9.77 23.12 -6.42
C VAL A 210 10.46 21.76 -6.44
N ARG A 211 11.80 21.79 -6.39
CA ARG A 211 12.62 20.59 -6.29
C ARG A 211 13.74 20.81 -5.29
N PRO A 212 14.32 19.74 -4.74
CA PRO A 212 15.51 19.88 -3.91
C PRO A 212 16.68 20.37 -4.76
N LEU A 213 17.22 21.52 -4.36
CA LEU A 213 18.37 22.13 -5.00
C LEU A 213 19.56 22.01 -4.05
N PRO A 214 20.76 21.65 -4.53
CA PRO A 214 21.95 21.65 -3.70
C PRO A 214 22.19 23.01 -3.05
N VAL A 215 22.68 23.02 -1.83
CA VAL A 215 23.15 24.23 -1.18
C VAL A 215 24.63 24.42 -1.48
N GLY A 216 24.99 25.51 -2.12
CA GLY A 216 26.36 25.78 -2.58
C GLY A 216 26.73 24.94 -3.83
N ASP A 217 28.03 24.76 -4.04
CA ASP A 217 28.58 24.01 -5.16
C ASP A 217 28.60 22.48 -4.94
N ALA A 218 27.69 21.97 -4.09
CA ALA A 218 27.63 20.55 -3.79
C ALA A 218 27.42 19.72 -5.07
N ASN A 219 28.45 19.00 -5.46
CA ASN A 219 28.42 18.12 -6.59
C ASN A 219 27.48 16.94 -6.31
N PRO A 220 26.56 16.58 -7.21
CA PRO A 220 25.72 15.38 -7.07
C PRO A 220 26.51 14.09 -6.77
N VAL A 221 27.76 13.99 -7.26
CA VAL A 221 28.67 12.86 -6.98
C VAL A 221 29.10 12.82 -5.53
N ASP A 222 29.29 13.96 -4.89
CA ASP A 222 29.69 14.02 -3.47
C ASP A 222 28.50 13.73 -2.56
N ALA A 223 27.31 14.15 -2.92
CA ALA A 223 26.06 13.72 -2.27
C ALA A 223 25.88 12.18 -2.37
N TYR A 224 26.22 11.59 -3.51
CA TYR A 224 26.20 10.14 -3.68
C TYR A 224 27.25 9.44 -2.79
N LYS A 225 28.49 9.89 -2.78
CA LYS A 225 29.54 9.33 -1.91
C LYS A 225 29.17 9.44 -0.44
N ALA A 226 28.66 10.58 -0.03
CA ALA A 226 28.25 10.82 1.34
C ALA A 226 27.04 9.95 1.75
N SER A 227 26.18 9.54 0.82
CA SER A 227 25.08 8.60 1.11
C SER A 227 25.54 7.16 1.35
N LEU A 228 26.80 6.82 1.04
CA LEU A 228 27.40 5.52 1.33
C LEU A 228 28.06 5.45 2.72
N GLU A 229 28.21 6.59 3.39
CA GLU A 229 28.81 6.65 4.72
C GLU A 229 27.86 6.11 5.81
N PRO A 230 28.38 5.50 6.88
CA PRO A 230 27.58 4.95 7.97
C PRO A 230 26.64 5.95 8.67
N ASN A 231 26.95 7.26 8.59
CA ASN A 231 26.13 8.33 9.15
C ASN A 231 25.39 9.12 8.05
N ALA A 232 25.01 8.45 6.98
CA ALA A 232 24.40 9.06 5.82
C ALA A 232 23.08 9.79 6.12
N GLU A 233 22.38 9.50 7.23
CA GLU A 233 21.21 10.25 7.68
C GLU A 233 21.50 11.73 7.92
N LYS A 234 22.77 12.12 8.11
CA LYS A 234 23.18 13.52 8.26
C LYS A 234 23.50 14.23 6.94
N VAL A 235 23.62 13.49 5.85
CA VAL A 235 24.10 14.02 4.57
C VAL A 235 23.02 14.79 3.82
N HIS A 236 21.77 14.50 4.10
CA HIS A 236 20.63 15.06 3.38
C HIS A 236 20.10 16.37 3.95
N ALA A 237 20.78 16.93 4.95
CA ALA A 237 20.44 18.22 5.53
C ALA A 237 20.72 19.44 4.61
N ASN A 238 21.38 19.23 3.47
CA ASN A 238 21.97 20.30 2.67
C ASN A 238 21.18 20.62 1.36
N TYR A 239 19.87 20.36 1.34
CA TYR A 239 19.03 20.82 0.24
C TYR A 239 18.20 22.03 0.66
N ARG A 240 18.07 22.97 -0.26
CA ARG A 240 17.01 23.98 -0.23
C ARG A 240 15.94 23.62 -1.26
N TYR A 241 14.74 24.07 -1.07
CA TYR A 241 13.67 23.87 -2.04
C TYR A 241 13.43 25.17 -2.80
N GLY A 242 13.33 25.06 -4.11
CA GLY A 242 13.12 26.23 -4.94
C GLY A 242 12.58 25.88 -6.32
N PRO A 243 12.16 26.89 -7.08
CA PRO A 243 11.71 26.70 -8.46
C PRO A 243 12.79 25.95 -9.25
N PHE A 244 12.35 24.95 -10.01
CA PHE A 244 13.24 24.21 -10.90
C PHE A 244 13.22 24.83 -12.30
N ASP A 245 14.35 24.77 -12.97
CA ASP A 245 14.49 25.32 -14.32
C ASP A 245 13.81 24.40 -15.37
N ALA A 246 12.61 24.75 -15.77
CA ALA A 246 11.81 24.01 -16.74
C ALA A 246 12.46 23.96 -18.14
N THR A 247 13.42 24.84 -18.43
CA THR A 247 14.16 24.79 -19.72
C THR A 247 15.14 23.61 -19.75
N LYS A 248 15.65 23.20 -18.57
CA LYS A 248 16.54 22.05 -18.42
C LYS A 248 15.78 20.72 -18.37
N VAL A 249 14.61 20.72 -17.73
CA VAL A 249 13.78 19.53 -17.62
C VAL A 249 12.32 19.90 -17.91
N PRO A 250 11.91 19.90 -19.18
CA PRO A 250 10.54 20.15 -19.56
C PRO A 250 9.59 19.15 -18.89
N ASN A 251 8.41 19.62 -18.48
CA ASN A 251 7.37 18.79 -17.84
C ASN A 251 7.78 18.16 -16.49
N TYR A 252 8.78 18.71 -15.79
CA TYR A 252 9.21 18.17 -14.49
C TYR A 252 8.10 18.19 -13.45
N ASP A 253 7.12 19.08 -13.58
CA ASP A 253 5.96 19.21 -12.67
C ASP A 253 4.66 18.60 -13.21
N ARG A 254 4.75 17.91 -14.36
CA ARG A 254 3.63 17.18 -14.91
C ARG A 254 3.35 15.90 -14.11
N TRP A 255 2.08 15.56 -13.95
CA TRP A 255 1.67 14.29 -13.39
C TRP A 255 2.28 13.10 -14.16
N PRO A 256 2.84 12.09 -13.48
CA PRO A 256 2.79 11.84 -12.03
C PRO A 256 4.04 12.28 -11.25
N ALA A 257 4.85 13.19 -11.74
CA ALA A 257 6.03 13.72 -11.03
C ALA A 257 5.75 15.03 -10.28
N GLY A 258 4.68 15.71 -10.64
CA GLY A 258 4.11 16.89 -10.01
C GLY A 258 2.60 16.89 -10.18
N LEU A 259 1.96 18.07 -10.12
CA LEU A 259 0.51 18.18 -10.14
C LEU A 259 -0.08 18.72 -11.45
N GLU A 260 0.75 19.16 -12.40
CA GLU A 260 0.25 19.69 -13.68
C GLU A 260 -0.30 18.59 -14.58
N GLN A 261 -1.27 18.95 -15.41
CA GLN A 261 -1.83 18.12 -16.48
C GLN A 261 -2.23 16.71 -16.00
N ARG A 262 -2.93 16.63 -14.87
CA ARG A 262 -3.43 15.37 -14.31
C ARG A 262 -4.45 14.73 -15.25
N THR A 263 -4.40 13.41 -15.30
CA THR A 263 -5.29 12.56 -16.09
C THR A 263 -5.87 11.45 -15.21
N GLY A 264 -6.73 10.63 -15.80
CA GLY A 264 -7.26 9.45 -15.12
C GLY A 264 -8.03 9.76 -13.84
N TYR A 265 -7.77 9.01 -12.79
CA TYR A 265 -8.45 9.12 -11.50
C TYR A 265 -8.35 10.52 -10.86
N THR A 266 -7.25 11.22 -11.07
CA THR A 266 -6.97 12.53 -10.45
C THR A 266 -7.41 13.72 -11.28
N ALA A 267 -7.89 13.52 -12.52
CA ALA A 267 -8.18 14.58 -13.49
C ALA A 267 -9.12 15.69 -12.96
N GLN A 268 -10.07 15.34 -12.09
CA GLN A 268 -11.07 16.26 -11.54
C GLN A 268 -10.76 16.73 -10.11
N MET A 269 -9.56 16.43 -9.58
CA MET A 269 -9.17 16.85 -8.25
C MET A 269 -8.37 18.17 -8.32
N SER A 270 -8.61 19.10 -7.39
CA SER A 270 -7.80 20.33 -7.34
C SER A 270 -6.44 20.06 -6.69
N ASP A 271 -5.47 20.96 -6.93
CA ASP A 271 -4.16 20.92 -6.29
C ASP A 271 -4.27 21.03 -4.78
N GLU A 272 -5.13 21.94 -4.31
CA GLU A 272 -5.39 22.16 -2.89
C GLU A 272 -5.93 20.90 -2.23
N GLN A 273 -6.85 20.20 -2.91
CA GLN A 273 -7.40 18.95 -2.41
C GLN A 273 -6.30 17.88 -2.27
N LEU A 274 -5.45 17.72 -3.27
CA LEU A 274 -4.36 16.74 -3.24
C LEU A 274 -3.33 17.08 -2.17
N LYS A 275 -2.93 18.35 -2.05
CA LYS A 275 -2.00 18.84 -1.01
C LYS A 275 -2.58 18.61 0.39
N LYS A 276 -3.84 19.00 0.60
CA LYS A 276 -4.52 18.79 1.88
C LYS A 276 -4.54 17.30 2.26
N GLN A 277 -4.90 16.42 1.32
CA GLN A 277 -4.95 14.99 1.55
C GLN A 277 -3.57 14.41 1.86
N LEU A 278 -2.51 14.85 1.17
CA LEU A 278 -1.13 14.47 1.46
C LEU A 278 -0.73 14.85 2.89
N VAL A 279 -1.06 16.05 3.33
CA VAL A 279 -0.69 16.55 4.67
C VAL A 279 -1.46 15.86 5.80
N GLU A 280 -2.75 15.58 5.59
CA GLU A 280 -3.64 15.06 6.63
C GLU A 280 -3.59 13.54 6.81
N ARG A 281 -3.15 12.78 5.77
CA ARG A 281 -3.18 11.32 5.80
C ARG A 281 -1.89 10.75 6.36
N PRO A 282 -1.95 9.78 7.28
CA PRO A 282 -0.75 9.24 7.90
C PRO A 282 0.04 8.39 6.90
N ALA A 283 1.31 8.74 6.71
CA ALA A 283 2.25 8.00 5.88
C ALA A 283 3.59 7.77 6.57
N THR A 284 4.21 6.63 6.25
CA THR A 284 5.57 6.30 6.66
C THR A 284 6.40 5.96 5.43
N TYR A 285 7.53 6.65 5.28
CA TYR A 285 8.50 6.38 4.22
C TYR A 285 9.55 5.40 4.72
N LEU A 286 9.69 4.27 4.03
CA LEU A 286 10.75 3.29 4.30
C LEU A 286 11.84 3.47 3.26
N LEU A 287 13.02 3.86 3.71
CA LEU A 287 14.15 4.19 2.84
C LEU A 287 15.29 3.24 3.15
N GLY A 288 15.65 2.39 2.19
CA GLY A 288 16.77 1.48 2.36
C GLY A 288 18.08 2.26 2.50
N GLN A 289 18.85 1.97 3.56
CA GLN A 289 20.08 2.69 3.88
C GLN A 289 21.07 2.70 2.72
N VAL A 290 21.13 1.62 1.96
CA VAL A 290 22.04 1.46 0.82
C VAL A 290 21.32 1.43 -0.53
N ASP A 291 20.07 1.94 -0.63
CA ASP A 291 19.37 2.12 -1.92
C ASP A 291 19.86 3.38 -2.65
N VAL A 292 21.14 3.41 -2.90
CA VAL A 292 21.91 4.52 -3.49
C VAL A 292 22.53 4.15 -4.84
N LEU A 293 22.34 2.91 -5.28
CA LEU A 293 22.84 2.42 -6.58
C LEU A 293 21.75 2.46 -7.64
N PRO A 294 22.09 2.67 -8.93
CA PRO A 294 21.14 2.68 -10.04
C PRO A 294 20.74 1.26 -10.49
N LEU A 295 20.35 0.41 -9.52
CA LEU A 295 19.98 -0.98 -9.75
C LEU A 295 18.45 -1.17 -9.76
N GLY A 296 18.00 -2.33 -10.22
CA GLY A 296 16.60 -2.76 -10.08
C GLY A 296 15.59 -1.80 -10.72
N GLY A 297 15.74 -1.43 -11.98
CA GLY A 297 14.81 -0.52 -12.67
C GLY A 297 14.88 0.92 -12.14
N PHE A 298 16.08 1.40 -11.83
CA PHE A 298 16.30 2.80 -11.44
C PHE A 298 15.82 3.76 -12.53
N ASP A 299 14.99 4.73 -12.13
CA ASP A 299 14.54 5.78 -13.04
C ASP A 299 15.59 6.89 -13.11
N SER A 300 16.35 6.88 -14.22
CA SER A 300 17.35 7.90 -14.57
C SER A 300 16.82 9.01 -15.47
N SER A 301 15.49 9.08 -15.68
CA SER A 301 14.91 10.16 -16.47
C SER A 301 15.24 11.53 -15.85
N PRO A 302 15.40 12.59 -16.66
CA PRO A 302 15.66 13.93 -16.14
C PRO A 302 14.63 14.38 -15.09
N VAL A 303 13.37 14.00 -15.26
CA VAL A 303 12.28 14.30 -14.33
C VAL A 303 12.48 13.64 -12.97
N ALA A 304 12.91 12.37 -12.93
CA ALA A 304 13.21 11.68 -11.70
C ALA A 304 14.51 12.18 -11.05
N MET A 305 15.54 12.46 -11.87
CA MET A 305 16.82 13.00 -11.40
C MET A 305 16.68 14.40 -10.80
N ALA A 306 15.72 15.20 -11.25
CA ALA A 306 15.37 16.49 -10.64
C ALA A 306 14.89 16.35 -9.17
N GLN A 307 14.47 15.15 -8.73
CA GLN A 307 14.05 14.88 -7.36
C GLN A 307 15.19 14.42 -6.46
N GLY A 308 16.35 14.10 -7.01
CA GLY A 308 17.54 13.64 -6.29
C GLY A 308 18.32 12.56 -7.05
N PRO A 309 19.60 12.35 -6.74
CA PRO A 309 20.49 11.47 -7.47
C PRO A 309 20.24 9.97 -7.23
N THR A 310 19.63 9.61 -6.12
CA THR A 310 19.36 8.21 -5.73
C THR A 310 17.92 8.08 -5.21
N ARG A 311 17.37 6.85 -5.14
CA ARG A 311 16.03 6.63 -4.57
C ARG A 311 15.98 7.09 -3.11
N ARG A 312 17.01 6.78 -2.34
CA ARG A 312 17.12 7.23 -0.95
C ARG A 312 17.10 8.75 -0.87
N ALA A 313 17.94 9.45 -1.61
CA ALA A 313 17.99 10.91 -1.62
C ALA A 313 16.65 11.54 -2.04
N ARG A 314 15.96 10.97 -3.03
CA ARG A 314 14.61 11.41 -3.44
C ARG A 314 13.60 11.29 -2.30
N GLY A 315 13.65 10.17 -1.58
CA GLY A 315 12.75 9.90 -0.45
C GLY A 315 12.99 10.85 0.71
N GLU A 316 14.23 11.06 1.09
CA GLU A 316 14.59 11.97 2.17
C GLU A 316 14.24 13.42 1.84
N ALA A 317 14.53 13.86 0.61
CA ALA A 317 14.19 15.21 0.17
C ALA A 317 12.66 15.41 0.13
N PHE A 318 11.90 14.43 -0.36
CA PHE A 318 10.45 14.51 -0.39
C PHE A 318 9.85 14.53 1.02
N PHE A 319 10.27 13.59 1.88
CA PHE A 319 9.83 13.53 3.27
C PHE A 319 10.10 14.85 4.00
N LYS A 320 11.33 15.36 3.91
CA LYS A 320 11.71 16.61 4.54
C LYS A 320 10.87 17.79 4.05
N TYR A 321 10.58 17.85 2.75
CA TYR A 321 9.70 18.90 2.20
C TYR A 321 8.28 18.79 2.76
N VAL A 322 7.70 17.60 2.76
CA VAL A 322 6.32 17.39 3.21
C VAL A 322 6.19 17.63 4.72
N ASP A 323 7.16 17.20 5.51
CA ASP A 323 7.17 17.39 6.96
C ASP A 323 7.49 18.84 7.37
N GLU A 324 8.64 19.37 6.96
CA GLU A 324 9.13 20.67 7.41
C GLU A 324 8.43 21.86 6.72
N THR A 325 8.10 21.73 5.44
CA THR A 325 7.51 22.85 4.68
C THR A 325 5.98 22.81 4.71
N LEU A 326 5.37 21.61 4.65
CA LEU A 326 3.92 21.48 4.63
C LEU A 326 3.31 21.10 5.99
N GLY A 327 4.12 20.64 6.94
CA GLY A 327 3.68 20.30 8.31
C GLY A 327 2.87 19.00 8.40
N ALA A 328 3.15 18.03 7.55
CA ALA A 328 2.36 16.82 7.42
C ALA A 328 2.53 15.81 8.57
N LYS A 329 3.51 15.91 9.43
CA LYS A 329 3.80 14.95 10.52
C LYS A 329 3.87 13.50 10.06
N HIS A 330 4.42 13.27 8.88
CA HIS A 330 4.72 11.95 8.38
C HIS A 330 5.91 11.34 9.13
N GLN A 331 6.18 10.05 8.91
CA GLN A 331 7.34 9.38 9.48
C GLN A 331 8.29 8.93 8.37
N ALA A 332 9.58 8.88 8.68
CA ALA A 332 10.57 8.24 7.83
C ALA A 332 11.42 7.29 8.66
N ILE A 333 11.67 6.10 8.11
CA ILE A 333 12.50 5.07 8.71
C ILE A 333 13.59 4.73 7.69
N ILE A 334 14.85 4.96 8.07
CA ILE A 334 15.98 4.42 7.32
C ILE A 334 16.15 2.97 7.74
N VAL A 335 15.93 2.05 6.79
CA VAL A 335 16.03 0.61 7.06
C VAL A 335 17.49 0.19 6.90
N PRO A 336 18.17 -0.22 8.00
CA PRO A 336 19.60 -0.52 7.98
C PRO A 336 19.96 -1.61 6.99
N GLU A 337 21.10 -1.48 6.33
CA GLU A 337 21.71 -2.47 5.42
C GLU A 337 20.86 -2.86 4.21
N CYS A 338 19.61 -2.38 4.09
CA CYS A 338 18.74 -2.68 2.98
C CYS A 338 19.00 -1.74 1.80
N GLY A 339 19.16 -2.34 0.62
CA GLY A 339 19.12 -1.66 -0.67
C GLY A 339 17.73 -1.71 -1.30
N HIS A 340 17.68 -1.82 -2.65
CA HIS A 340 16.42 -1.92 -3.39
C HIS A 340 15.86 -3.34 -3.36
N ASN A 341 15.49 -3.83 -2.19
CA ASN A 341 15.00 -5.18 -1.96
C ASN A 341 13.80 -5.17 -1.00
N ASP A 342 12.63 -5.57 -1.50
CA ASP A 342 11.37 -5.56 -0.77
C ASP A 342 11.39 -6.49 0.46
N ARG A 343 11.97 -7.69 0.32
CA ARG A 343 12.05 -8.62 1.44
C ARG A 343 12.90 -8.05 2.57
N CYS A 344 14.09 -7.51 2.27
CA CYS A 344 14.93 -6.85 3.27
C CYS A 344 14.15 -5.74 3.99
N ILE A 345 13.47 -4.86 3.24
CA ILE A 345 12.71 -3.73 3.80
C ILE A 345 11.58 -4.23 4.71
N PHE A 346 10.71 -5.12 4.23
CA PHE A 346 9.49 -5.46 4.95
C PHE A 346 9.65 -6.55 6.03
N THR A 347 10.75 -7.32 6.03
CA THR A 347 10.98 -8.32 7.08
C THR A 347 11.92 -7.84 8.20
N THR A 348 12.31 -6.57 8.19
CA THR A 348 13.09 -5.96 9.28
C THR A 348 12.17 -5.55 10.42
N ASN A 349 12.52 -5.92 11.65
CA ASN A 349 11.67 -5.75 12.85
C ASN A 349 11.25 -4.31 13.13
N ILE A 350 12.07 -3.31 12.81
CA ILE A 350 11.73 -1.88 12.99
C ILE A 350 10.57 -1.42 12.11
N VAL A 351 10.22 -2.19 11.08
CA VAL A 351 9.13 -1.89 10.13
C VAL A 351 7.80 -2.51 10.57
N PHE A 352 7.82 -3.56 11.38
CA PHE A 352 6.58 -4.26 11.78
C PHE A 352 5.52 -3.36 12.42
N PRO A 353 5.84 -2.42 13.32
CA PRO A 353 4.82 -1.55 13.92
C PRO A 353 4.07 -0.67 12.91
N VAL A 354 4.66 -0.37 11.75
CA VAL A 354 4.02 0.49 10.73
C VAL A 354 3.25 -0.31 9.67
N ILE A 355 3.61 -1.57 9.43
CA ILE A 355 2.87 -2.43 8.49
C ILE A 355 1.84 -3.33 9.19
N PHE A 356 1.97 -3.54 10.49
CA PHE A 356 1.03 -4.28 11.34
C PHE A 356 0.67 -3.47 12.62
N PRO A 357 0.14 -2.25 12.50
CA PRO A 357 -0.20 -1.42 13.67
C PRO A 357 -1.31 -2.08 14.51
N ASP A 358 -1.27 -1.87 15.83
CA ASP A 358 -2.28 -2.35 16.78
C ASP A 358 -3.61 -1.61 16.64
#